data_1e9855852b1dc9f303ed057c107119c7
#
_entry.id   1e9855852b1dc9f303ed057c107119c7
#
_cell.length_a   1.000
_cell.length_b   1.000
_cell.length_c   1.000
_cell.angle_alpha   90.00
_cell.angle_beta   90.00
_cell.angle_gamma   90.00
#
_symmetry.space_group_name_H-M   'P 1'
#
loop_
_entity.id
_entity.type
_entity.pdbx_description
1 polymer ?
#
loop_
_entity_poly.entity_id
_entity_poly.type
_entity_poly.pdbx_seq_one_letter_code
_entity_poly.pdbx_strand_id
1 'polypeptide(L)'
;MLIHQTDCFVFKNELNEWCNKGYDYIGPPWIHKEWMEGFARNLKMPFLKNYLSVVGNGGFSLRKVRKFYLFSKINWVIASKTNFNEDVFWSNLTRILFPRFKIAKFKDALAFGFEDEPEKCYIMNDKNLPFGCHAWEKNDTNFWRKCFKECGYDF
;
A
#
# COMPACT_ATOMS: atom_id res chain seq x y z
N MET A 1 -2.94 -6.75 -11.75
CA MET A 1 -3.73 -5.53 -12.03
C MET A 1 -3.16 -4.39 -11.20
N LEU A 2 -2.77 -3.31 -11.84
CA LEU A 2 -2.42 -2.07 -11.15
C LEU A 2 -3.72 -1.28 -10.93
N ILE A 3 -3.97 -0.86 -9.68
CA ILE A 3 -4.93 0.19 -9.35
C ILE A 3 -4.16 1.51 -9.39
N HIS A 4 -4.72 2.50 -10.05
CA HIS A 4 -4.13 3.81 -10.24
C HIS A 4 -5.26 4.85 -10.27
N GLN A 5 -5.44 5.58 -9.19
CA GLN A 5 -6.40 6.67 -9.09
C GLN A 5 -5.87 7.93 -9.78
N THR A 6 -6.71 8.93 -9.97
CA THR A 6 -6.37 10.16 -10.70
C THR A 6 -5.27 10.98 -10.02
N ASP A 7 -5.12 10.86 -8.71
CA ASP A 7 -4.11 11.51 -7.88
C ASP A 7 -2.85 10.64 -7.65
N CYS A 8 -2.60 9.69 -8.55
CA CYS A 8 -1.38 8.90 -8.60
C CYS A 8 -0.46 9.38 -9.72
N PHE A 9 0.84 9.09 -9.56
CA PHE A 9 1.84 9.27 -10.60
C PHE A 9 2.83 8.11 -10.61
N VAL A 10 3.31 7.72 -11.80
CA VAL A 10 4.31 6.65 -11.98
C VAL A 10 5.62 7.26 -12.51
N PHE A 11 6.70 7.11 -11.76
CA PHE A 11 8.02 7.68 -12.08
C PHE A 11 8.89 6.77 -12.94
N LYS A 12 8.66 5.45 -12.94
CA LYS A 12 9.56 4.46 -13.51
C LYS A 12 8.84 3.43 -14.38
N ASN A 13 9.46 2.99 -15.44
CA ASN A 13 8.90 1.91 -16.28
C ASN A 13 9.28 0.52 -15.73
N GLU A 14 8.84 0.21 -14.52
CA GLU A 14 9.19 -1.02 -13.78
C GLU A 14 7.97 -1.95 -13.52
N LEU A 15 6.82 -1.72 -14.14
CA LEU A 15 5.61 -2.47 -13.84
C LEU A 15 5.79 -4.00 -13.97
N ASN A 16 6.50 -4.44 -15.00
CA ASN A 16 6.76 -5.87 -15.21
C ASN A 16 7.64 -6.47 -14.11
N GLU A 17 8.60 -5.72 -13.60
CA GLU A 17 9.47 -6.15 -12.49
C GLU A 17 8.63 -6.33 -11.22
N TRP A 18 7.75 -5.38 -10.93
CA TRP A 18 6.84 -5.45 -9.80
C TRP A 18 5.86 -6.63 -9.91
N CYS A 19 5.35 -6.93 -11.10
CA CYS A 19 4.52 -8.12 -11.36
C CYS A 19 5.26 -9.42 -11.05
N ASN A 20 6.56 -9.47 -11.35
CA ASN A 20 7.39 -10.66 -11.20
C ASN A 20 7.90 -10.89 -9.78
N LYS A 21 7.78 -9.93 -8.84
CA LYS A 21 8.16 -10.11 -7.43
C LYS A 21 7.31 -11.13 -6.68
N GLY A 22 6.18 -11.56 -7.27
CA GLY A 22 5.38 -12.67 -6.75
C GLY A 22 4.52 -12.33 -5.53
N TYR A 23 4.31 -11.04 -5.23
CA TYR A 23 3.34 -10.59 -4.24
C TYR A 23 1.91 -10.77 -4.73
N ASP A 24 1.00 -11.09 -3.82
CA ASP A 24 -0.42 -11.10 -4.11
C ASP A 24 -1.02 -9.69 -3.95
N TYR A 25 -0.41 -8.87 -3.08
CA TYR A 25 -0.74 -7.47 -2.84
C TYR A 25 0.48 -6.64 -2.48
N ILE A 26 0.65 -5.49 -3.14
CA ILE A 26 1.61 -4.45 -2.80
C ILE A 26 0.98 -3.08 -3.02
N GLY A 27 1.25 -2.16 -2.13
CA GLY A 27 0.90 -0.73 -2.16
C GLY A 27 1.89 0.05 -1.32
N PRO A 28 1.82 1.39 -1.28
CA PRO A 28 2.59 2.22 -0.36
C PRO A 28 2.49 1.76 1.08
N PRO A 29 3.54 1.93 1.89
CA PRO A 29 3.47 1.61 3.30
C PRO A 29 2.80 2.74 4.09
N TRP A 30 2.13 2.38 5.18
CA TRP A 30 1.69 3.32 6.19
C TRP A 30 2.83 3.64 7.16
N ILE A 31 3.22 4.88 7.23
CA ILE A 31 4.36 5.34 8.06
C ILE A 31 3.94 5.47 9.53
N HIS A 32 2.70 5.90 9.77
CA HIS A 32 2.12 6.01 11.11
C HIS A 32 1.58 4.64 11.58
N LYS A 33 2.10 4.17 12.71
CA LYS A 33 1.74 2.85 13.26
C LYS A 33 0.56 2.88 14.23
N GLU A 34 0.11 4.05 14.63
CA GLU A 34 -0.93 4.25 15.65
C GLU A 34 -2.25 3.58 15.26
N TRP A 35 -2.58 3.58 13.98
CA TRP A 35 -3.76 2.92 13.47
C TRP A 35 -3.74 1.38 13.71
N MET A 36 -2.56 0.75 13.70
CA MET A 36 -2.42 -0.70 13.95
C MET A 36 -2.82 -1.08 15.37
N GLU A 37 -2.49 -0.22 16.33
CA GLU A 37 -2.90 -0.43 17.73
C GLU A 37 -4.41 -0.26 17.87
N GLY A 38 -5.00 0.72 17.19
CA GLY A 38 -6.46 0.89 17.09
C GLY A 38 -7.13 -0.32 16.47
N PHE A 39 -6.59 -0.82 15.36
CA PHE A 39 -7.11 -2.01 14.67
C PHE A 39 -7.04 -3.25 15.56
N ALA A 40 -5.90 -3.53 16.20
CA ALA A 40 -5.75 -4.67 17.10
C ALA A 40 -6.68 -4.58 18.33
N ARG A 41 -6.91 -3.37 18.86
CA ARG A 41 -7.88 -3.12 19.94
C ARG A 41 -9.32 -3.40 19.49
N ASN A 42 -9.70 -2.95 18.29
CA ASN A 42 -11.04 -3.18 17.73
C ASN A 42 -11.33 -4.67 17.53
N LEU A 43 -10.32 -5.46 17.18
CA LEU A 43 -10.41 -6.91 17.11
C LEU A 43 -10.39 -7.58 18.49
N LYS A 44 -10.22 -6.84 19.59
CA LYS A 44 -10.01 -7.37 20.96
C LYS A 44 -8.82 -8.35 21.05
N MET A 45 -7.84 -8.18 20.18
CA MET A 45 -6.67 -9.06 20.03
C MET A 45 -5.38 -8.23 19.98
N PRO A 46 -4.96 -7.56 21.07
CA PRO A 46 -3.83 -6.64 21.07
C PRO A 46 -2.49 -7.30 20.69
N PHE A 47 -2.37 -8.62 20.88
CA PHE A 47 -1.17 -9.36 20.49
C PHE A 47 -0.96 -9.42 18.97
N LEU A 48 -2.02 -9.22 18.18
CA LEU A 48 -1.93 -9.23 16.71
C LEU A 48 -1.15 -8.03 16.16
N LYS A 49 -0.94 -6.95 16.91
CA LYS A 49 -0.23 -5.76 16.42
C LYS A 49 1.11 -6.07 15.77
N ASN A 50 1.83 -7.06 16.29
CA ASN A 50 3.13 -7.47 15.76
C ASN A 50 3.04 -8.31 14.46
N TYR A 51 1.86 -8.79 14.12
CA TYR A 51 1.58 -9.57 12.91
C TYR A 51 0.88 -8.76 11.82
N LEU A 52 0.45 -7.54 12.14
CA LEU A 52 -0.23 -6.68 11.17
C LEU A 52 0.75 -6.18 10.11
N SER A 53 0.25 -6.09 8.88
CA SER A 53 0.98 -5.48 7.78
C SER A 53 0.88 -3.96 7.90
N VAL A 54 1.99 -3.29 7.65
CA VAL A 54 2.05 -1.83 7.47
C VAL A 54 1.98 -1.42 6.01
N VAL A 55 1.56 -2.33 5.14
CA VAL A 55 1.55 -2.16 3.69
C VAL A 55 0.14 -2.31 3.17
N GLY A 56 -0.30 -1.32 2.42
CA GLY A 56 -1.58 -1.37 1.72
C GLY A 56 -2.05 0.03 1.32
N ASN A 57 -2.71 0.08 0.17
CA ASN A 57 -3.29 1.30 -0.33
C ASN A 57 -4.40 0.96 -1.32
N GLY A 58 -5.54 1.63 -1.20
CA GLY A 58 -6.67 1.43 -2.10
C GLY A 58 -6.47 2.10 -3.45
N GLY A 59 -5.80 3.28 -3.48
CA GLY A 59 -5.67 4.14 -4.65
C GLY A 59 -4.49 3.82 -5.55
N PHE A 60 -3.37 3.33 -4.97
CA PHE A 60 -2.19 2.91 -5.71
C PHE A 60 -1.70 1.55 -5.22
N SER A 61 -2.01 0.49 -5.97
CA SER A 61 -1.63 -0.86 -5.57
C SER A 61 -1.56 -1.84 -6.73
N LEU A 62 -0.66 -2.82 -6.63
CA LEU A 62 -0.58 -3.92 -7.57
C LEU A 62 -1.18 -5.18 -6.91
N ARG A 63 -2.12 -5.81 -7.61
CA ARG A 63 -2.97 -6.90 -7.09
C ARG A 63 -2.97 -8.08 -8.02
N LYS A 64 -2.81 -9.28 -7.47
CA LYS A 64 -2.93 -10.54 -8.21
C LYS A 64 -4.41 -10.89 -8.36
N VAL A 65 -4.99 -10.58 -9.51
CA VAL A 65 -6.44 -10.69 -9.78
C VAL A 65 -7.03 -12.03 -9.34
N ARG A 66 -6.39 -13.15 -9.70
CA ARG A 66 -6.88 -14.49 -9.34
C ARG A 66 -7.03 -14.67 -7.82
N LYS A 67 -6.10 -14.12 -7.01
CA LYS A 67 -6.16 -14.22 -5.55
C LYS A 67 -7.28 -13.34 -4.98
N PHE A 68 -7.36 -12.11 -5.45
CA PHE A 68 -8.43 -11.20 -5.04
C PHE A 68 -9.80 -11.76 -5.38
N TYR A 69 -9.99 -12.28 -6.60
CA TYR A 69 -11.23 -12.92 -7.01
C TYR A 69 -11.61 -14.12 -6.14
N LEU A 70 -10.69 -15.02 -5.86
CA LEU A 70 -10.96 -16.21 -5.03
C LEU A 70 -11.31 -15.80 -3.59
N PHE A 71 -10.54 -14.90 -3.00
CA PHE A 71 -10.75 -14.50 -1.61
C PHE A 71 -11.93 -13.56 -1.43
N SER A 72 -12.30 -12.74 -2.42
CA SER A 72 -13.52 -11.94 -2.33
C SER A 72 -14.77 -12.81 -2.20
N LYS A 73 -14.83 -13.95 -2.89
CA LYS A 73 -15.93 -14.91 -2.74
C LYS A 73 -16.05 -15.52 -1.35
N ILE A 74 -14.92 -15.77 -0.70
CA ILE A 74 -14.88 -16.38 0.64
C ILE A 74 -15.11 -15.31 1.71
N ASN A 75 -14.51 -14.14 1.53
CA ASN A 75 -14.45 -13.09 2.54
C ASN A 75 -15.64 -12.12 2.51
N TRP A 76 -16.52 -12.18 1.51
CA TRP A 76 -17.60 -11.20 1.37
C TRP A 76 -18.52 -11.17 2.62
N VAL A 77 -18.77 -12.33 3.23
CA VAL A 77 -19.59 -12.43 4.44
C VAL A 77 -18.92 -11.74 5.64
N ILE A 78 -17.60 -11.82 5.72
CA ILE A 78 -16.83 -11.17 6.78
C ILE A 78 -16.72 -9.68 6.49
N ALA A 79 -16.43 -9.31 5.24
CA ALA A 79 -16.33 -7.91 4.81
C ALA A 79 -17.62 -7.14 5.07
N SER A 80 -18.80 -7.76 4.82
CA SER A 80 -20.10 -7.14 5.05
C SER A 80 -20.43 -6.90 6.54
N LYS A 81 -19.71 -7.55 7.45
CA LYS A 81 -19.86 -7.41 8.90
C LYS A 81 -18.79 -6.55 9.56
N THR A 82 -17.84 -6.05 8.77
CA THR A 82 -16.73 -5.22 9.26
C THR A 82 -16.75 -3.86 8.59
N ASN A 83 -16.48 -2.80 9.37
CA ASN A 83 -16.36 -1.43 8.87
C ASN A 83 -14.89 -1.09 8.58
N PHE A 84 -14.10 -2.06 8.14
CA PHE A 84 -12.71 -1.82 7.80
C PHE A 84 -12.59 -1.19 6.40
N ASN A 85 -11.65 -0.28 6.26
CA ASN A 85 -11.24 0.19 4.94
C ASN A 85 -10.77 -1.00 4.09
N GLU A 86 -10.98 -0.91 2.79
CA GLU A 86 -10.70 -2.00 1.85
C GLU A 86 -9.24 -2.45 1.89
N ASP A 87 -8.32 -1.52 1.95
CA ASP A 87 -6.88 -1.77 2.00
C ASP A 87 -6.45 -2.46 3.31
N VAL A 88 -6.99 -2.03 4.45
CA VAL A 88 -6.79 -2.67 5.76
C VAL A 88 -7.35 -4.09 5.77
N PHE A 89 -8.52 -4.28 5.17
CA PHE A 89 -9.12 -5.61 5.02
C PHE A 89 -8.21 -6.57 4.25
N TRP A 90 -7.71 -6.15 3.08
CA TRP A 90 -6.85 -7.00 2.25
C TRP A 90 -5.47 -7.22 2.86
N SER A 91 -4.87 -6.20 3.43
CA SER A 91 -3.51 -6.27 3.97
C SER A 91 -3.43 -7.00 5.31
N ASN A 92 -4.49 -6.96 6.12
CA ASN A 92 -4.43 -7.48 7.47
C ASN A 92 -5.39 -8.65 7.69
N LEU A 93 -6.69 -8.46 7.52
CA LEU A 93 -7.65 -9.53 7.80
C LEU A 93 -7.46 -10.72 6.85
N THR A 94 -7.29 -10.46 5.55
CA THR A 94 -7.03 -11.53 4.59
C THR A 94 -5.76 -12.30 4.91
N ARG A 95 -4.69 -11.62 5.33
CA ARG A 95 -3.43 -12.26 5.72
C ARG A 95 -3.58 -13.13 6.96
N ILE A 96 -4.36 -12.68 7.96
CA ILE A 96 -4.63 -13.46 9.18
C ILE A 96 -5.39 -14.74 8.83
N LEU A 97 -6.43 -14.63 7.99
CA LEU A 97 -7.25 -15.76 7.57
C LEU A 97 -6.54 -16.70 6.58
N PHE A 98 -5.67 -16.16 5.76
CA PHE A 98 -4.94 -16.88 4.71
C PHE A 98 -3.44 -16.59 4.77
N PRO A 99 -2.66 -17.30 5.59
CA PRO A 99 -1.22 -17.05 5.76
C PRO A 99 -0.39 -17.18 4.46
N ARG A 100 -0.95 -17.82 3.43
CA ARG A 100 -0.33 -17.94 2.11
C ARG A 100 -0.61 -16.74 1.19
N PHE A 101 -1.40 -15.74 1.64
CA PHE A 101 -1.59 -14.48 0.92
C PHE A 101 -0.36 -13.60 1.12
N LYS A 102 0.38 -13.39 0.05
CA LYS A 102 1.70 -12.74 0.09
C LYS A 102 1.56 -11.23 -0.05
N ILE A 103 1.74 -10.52 1.05
CA ILE A 103 1.83 -9.06 1.08
C ILE A 103 3.30 -8.66 1.01
N ALA A 104 3.59 -7.55 0.34
CA ALA A 104 4.94 -7.03 0.23
C ALA A 104 5.55 -6.71 1.61
N LYS A 105 6.87 -6.84 1.70
CA LYS A 105 7.61 -6.36 2.87
C LYS A 105 7.69 -4.83 2.84
N PHE A 106 7.87 -4.21 4.00
CA PHE A 106 7.96 -2.76 4.14
C PHE A 106 8.95 -2.11 3.17
N LYS A 107 10.15 -2.67 3.04
CA LYS A 107 11.19 -2.16 2.14
C LYS A 107 10.75 -2.18 0.66
N ASP A 108 10.09 -3.24 0.22
CA ASP A 108 9.58 -3.31 -1.15
C ASP A 108 8.38 -2.38 -1.35
N ALA A 109 7.51 -2.26 -0.36
CA ALA A 109 6.37 -1.34 -0.40
C ALA A 109 6.84 0.12 -0.47
N LEU A 110 7.90 0.46 0.25
CA LEU A 110 8.53 1.78 0.21
C LEU A 110 9.12 2.06 -1.19
N ALA A 111 9.81 1.10 -1.79
CA ALA A 111 10.32 1.25 -3.15
C ALA A 111 9.20 1.25 -4.22
N PHE A 112 8.05 0.64 -3.91
CA PHE A 112 6.88 0.64 -4.80
C PHE A 112 6.13 1.96 -4.79
N GLY A 113 5.90 2.57 -3.62
CA GLY A 113 5.13 3.81 -3.60
C GLY A 113 5.24 4.61 -2.31
N PHE A 114 5.04 5.94 -2.45
CA PHE A 114 4.86 6.85 -1.33
C PHE A 114 3.45 7.41 -1.35
N GLU A 115 2.90 7.68 -0.18
CA GLU A 115 1.64 8.39 0.01
C GLU A 115 1.80 9.44 1.11
N ASP A 116 1.85 9.01 2.35
CA ASP A 116 1.97 9.85 3.53
C ASP A 116 3.44 10.15 3.84
N GLU A 117 3.74 11.35 4.36
CA GLU A 117 5.10 11.81 4.69
C GLU A 117 6.16 11.53 3.59
N PRO A 118 5.97 12.00 2.34
CA PRO A 118 6.80 11.60 1.20
C PRO A 118 8.28 11.93 1.36
N GLU A 119 8.64 13.03 2.02
CA GLU A 119 10.03 13.39 2.29
C GLU A 119 10.69 12.38 3.25
N LYS A 120 9.97 11.94 4.29
CA LYS A 120 10.44 10.90 5.20
C LYS A 120 10.57 9.55 4.49
N CYS A 121 9.59 9.20 3.66
CA CYS A 121 9.67 8.02 2.80
C CYS A 121 10.89 8.06 1.88
N TYR A 122 11.18 9.20 1.28
CA TYR A 122 12.34 9.40 0.42
C TYR A 122 13.66 9.17 1.14
N ILE A 123 13.79 9.71 2.36
CA ILE A 123 14.97 9.46 3.21
C ILE A 123 15.09 7.97 3.54
N MET A 124 13.98 7.32 3.91
CA MET A 124 13.96 5.89 4.25
C MET A 124 14.20 4.98 3.04
N ASN A 125 13.96 5.46 1.83
CA ASN A 125 14.22 4.78 0.56
C ASN A 125 15.59 5.14 -0.04
N ASP A 126 16.57 5.44 0.82
CA ASP A 126 17.94 5.78 0.42
C ASP A 126 18.00 6.95 -0.60
N LYS A 127 17.10 7.92 -0.44
CA LYS A 127 16.92 9.07 -1.35
C LYS A 127 16.63 8.68 -2.81
N ASN A 128 15.92 7.59 -3.01
CA ASN A 128 15.42 7.18 -4.31
C ASN A 128 13.92 7.42 -4.39
N LEU A 129 13.46 7.95 -5.54
CA LEU A 129 12.03 7.99 -5.84
C LEU A 129 11.49 6.56 -5.96
N PRO A 130 10.24 6.32 -5.55
CA PRO A 130 9.58 5.02 -5.69
C PRO A 130 9.19 4.74 -7.16
N PHE A 131 8.57 3.60 -7.40
CA PHE A 131 7.94 3.32 -8.70
C PHE A 131 6.80 4.30 -8.99
N GLY A 132 5.99 4.68 -7.98
CA GLY A 132 4.95 5.69 -8.11
C GLY A 132 4.55 6.32 -6.79
N CYS A 133 3.55 7.22 -6.83
CA CYS A 133 2.98 7.84 -5.63
C CYS A 133 1.45 7.89 -5.69
N HIS A 134 0.83 8.14 -4.55
CA HIS A 134 -0.60 8.37 -4.38
C HIS A 134 -0.87 9.61 -3.55
N ALA A 135 -2.00 10.25 -3.79
CA ALA A 135 -2.48 11.42 -3.04
C ALA A 135 -1.44 12.56 -2.96
N TRP A 136 -0.65 12.75 -4.03
CA TRP A 136 0.41 13.74 -4.09
C TRP A 136 -0.10 15.18 -3.93
N GLU A 137 -1.35 15.44 -4.34
CA GLU A 137 -1.99 16.75 -4.17
C GLU A 137 -2.31 17.08 -2.70
N LYS A 138 -2.46 16.05 -1.86
CA LYS A 138 -2.85 16.18 -0.44
C LYS A 138 -1.66 16.14 0.49
N ASN A 139 -0.61 15.42 0.11
CA ASN A 139 0.53 15.11 0.97
C ASN A 139 1.79 15.78 0.42
N ASP A 140 2.22 16.87 1.06
CA ASP A 140 3.44 17.63 0.75
C ASP A 140 3.63 17.95 -0.75
N THR A 141 2.74 18.76 -1.28
CA THR A 141 2.76 19.22 -2.68
C THR A 141 4.11 19.87 -3.06
N ASN A 142 4.80 20.52 -2.12
CA ASN A 142 6.09 21.16 -2.42
C ASN A 142 7.19 20.12 -2.68
N PHE A 143 7.22 19.02 -1.93
CA PHE A 143 8.11 17.91 -2.20
C PHE A 143 7.84 17.33 -3.59
N TRP A 144 6.56 17.05 -3.91
CA TRP A 144 6.20 16.43 -5.18
C TRP A 144 6.45 17.32 -6.38
N ARG A 145 6.21 18.63 -6.29
CA ARG A 145 6.53 19.57 -7.38
C ARG A 145 8.01 19.55 -7.75
N LYS A 146 8.91 19.44 -6.77
CA LYS A 146 10.34 19.30 -7.03
C LYS A 146 10.63 17.99 -7.79
N CYS A 147 10.07 16.87 -7.31
CA CYS A 147 10.25 15.57 -7.95
C CYS A 147 9.71 15.54 -9.38
N PHE A 148 8.54 16.11 -9.63
CA PHE A 148 7.96 16.19 -10.97
C PHE A 148 8.82 17.04 -11.91
N LYS A 149 9.30 18.18 -11.44
CA LYS A 149 10.18 19.05 -12.23
C LYS A 149 11.49 18.34 -12.60
N GLU A 150 12.09 17.59 -11.67
CA GLU A 150 13.27 16.77 -11.94
C GLU A 150 12.99 15.66 -12.98
N CYS A 151 11.75 15.19 -13.07
CA CYS A 151 11.29 14.23 -14.09
C CYS A 151 10.85 14.91 -15.41
N GLY A 152 10.95 16.24 -15.54
CA GLY A 152 10.60 16.99 -16.74
C GLY A 152 9.12 17.39 -16.86
N TYR A 153 8.38 17.36 -15.75
CA TYR A 153 6.97 17.81 -15.70
C TYR A 153 6.85 19.12 -14.93
N ASP A 154 6.18 20.10 -15.53
CA ASP A 154 5.76 21.35 -14.87
C ASP A 154 4.28 21.27 -14.49
N PHE A 155 3.98 21.43 -13.18
CA PHE A 155 2.64 21.44 -12.60
C PHE A 155 2.41 22.70 -11.77
#